data_ba5e4ac7ee693d0dddcd5aebd145e7bd
#
_entry.id   ba5e4ac7ee693d0dddcd5aebd145e7bd
#
_cell.length_a   1.000
_cell.length_b   1.000
_cell.length_c   1.000
_cell.angle_alpha   90.00
_cell.angle_beta   90.00
_cell.angle_gamma   90.00
#
_symmetry.space_group_name_H-M   'P 1'
#
loop_
_entity.id
_entity.type
_entity.pdbx_description
1 polymer ?
#
loop_
_entity_poly.entity_id
_entity_poly.type
_entity_poly.pdbx_seq_one_letter_code
_entity_poly.pdbx_strand_id
1 'polypeptide(L)'
;MRFGRVRYNIYRVEDSGKYQLLWGILLSRRLFTVGPVNVEPEVLQSMTKPMITHRSKEYKTLHGAIVEKMRKALDTDMEIYMVGGSASVFLEGMIRNGVNTKTLGLTNGSFGNRSIEIAELNGKVVDKVVVAWGKAIKPEHIEGKVKSDIEAVHWVSNESSTGVFSDSLALAEEVRSQSGDALVMIDAVTSAFAMDLQLKKLQPDALVFGTQKALALPPGLAMIAVSEKLLKKAKTVTNKGFYTDLLKIKKQNDENYALTTPPVSLMYALDFQLDRMLAEGMQQRYRRHAEMADTMEAWANDKLYGIFPEKGYRSNSISVFNRGSLDFDAFHSSLKSKGYEISNGYGDVKDATFRVGHMGDTTPAGVRELITVMDCILEEMK
;
A
#
# COMPACT_ATOMS: atom_id res chain seq x y z
N MET A 1 -7.17 14.49 34.31
CA MET A 1 -6.07 14.65 33.36
C MET A 1 -6.50 15.61 32.25
N ARG A 2 -5.71 16.68 31.98
CA ARG A 2 -6.09 17.73 31.04
C ARG A 2 -5.76 17.29 29.63
N PHE A 3 -6.76 17.14 28.79
CA PHE A 3 -6.60 16.91 27.36
C PHE A 3 -6.10 18.21 26.68
N GLY A 4 -4.95 18.13 26.01
CA GLY A 4 -4.39 19.25 25.25
C GLY A 4 -5.29 19.60 24.06
N ARG A 5 -5.86 20.81 24.06
CA ARG A 5 -6.60 21.35 22.91
C ARG A 5 -5.59 21.82 21.88
N VAL A 6 -5.54 21.20 20.72
CA VAL A 6 -4.90 21.76 19.54
C VAL A 6 -5.81 22.86 19.00
N ARG A 7 -5.38 24.11 19.10
CA ARG A 7 -6.09 25.27 18.53
C ARG A 7 -5.60 25.44 17.08
N TYR A 8 -6.46 25.24 16.12
CA TYR A 8 -6.25 25.76 14.77
C TYR A 8 -6.63 27.24 14.73
N ASN A 9 -5.70 28.12 14.34
CA ASN A 9 -6.01 29.50 14.05
C ASN A 9 -6.75 29.56 12.70
N ILE A 10 -8.06 29.82 12.75
CA ILE A 10 -8.88 30.11 11.58
C ILE A 10 -8.82 31.62 11.34
N TYR A 11 -8.37 32.02 10.16
CA TYR A 11 -8.46 33.40 9.72
C TYR A 11 -9.93 33.86 9.68
N ARG A 12 -10.22 34.96 10.39
CA ARG A 12 -11.55 35.58 10.47
C ARG A 12 -11.78 36.32 9.16
N VAL A 13 -12.69 35.86 8.31
CA VAL A 13 -13.30 36.68 7.27
C VAL A 13 -14.62 37.20 7.85
N GLU A 14 -14.70 38.48 8.14
CA GLU A 14 -15.95 39.13 8.52
C GLU A 14 -16.76 39.35 7.24
N ASP A 15 -17.82 38.62 7.05
CA ASP A 15 -19.17 39.06 6.66
C ASP A 15 -20.03 37.86 6.29
N SER A 16 -21.23 37.87 6.86
CA SER A 16 -22.40 37.01 6.69
C SER A 16 -22.58 35.87 7.74
N GLY A 17 -23.43 36.19 8.70
CA GLY A 17 -23.73 35.40 9.90
C GLY A 17 -24.52 34.09 9.69
N LYS A 18 -24.19 33.22 8.74
CA LYS A 18 -24.84 31.93 8.55
C LYS A 18 -23.93 30.70 8.37
N TYR A 19 -22.61 30.86 8.37
CA TYR A 19 -21.67 29.74 8.22
C TYR A 19 -20.84 29.42 9.46
N GLN A 20 -21.20 29.95 10.61
CA GLN A 20 -20.41 29.88 11.86
C GLN A 20 -20.60 28.59 12.66
N LEU A 21 -21.39 27.61 12.23
CA LEU A 21 -21.77 26.47 13.07
C LEU A 21 -21.49 25.08 12.50
N LEU A 22 -20.75 24.92 11.42
CA LEU A 22 -20.47 23.58 10.83
C LEU A 22 -19.02 23.09 10.97
N TRP A 23 -18.10 23.89 11.53
CA TRP A 23 -16.71 23.50 11.84
C TRP A 23 -16.43 23.30 13.33
N GLY A 24 -17.48 23.25 14.14
CA GLY A 24 -17.40 22.83 15.52
C GLY A 24 -17.10 21.36 15.60
N ILE A 25 -15.81 21.05 15.87
CA ILE A 25 -15.36 19.74 16.34
C ILE A 25 -15.76 18.58 15.39
N LEU A 26 -15.29 18.56 14.17
CA LEU A 26 -14.85 17.31 13.58
C LEU A 26 -13.65 16.87 14.42
N LEU A 27 -13.89 16.11 15.48
CA LEU A 27 -12.87 15.29 16.11
C LEU A 27 -12.26 14.48 14.98
N SER A 28 -11.05 14.84 14.55
CA SER A 28 -10.34 14.10 13.51
C SER A 28 -10.23 12.67 14.02
N ARG A 29 -11.03 11.75 13.47
CA ARG A 29 -10.96 10.35 13.85
C ARG A 29 -9.55 9.85 13.60
N ARG A 30 -9.00 9.11 14.54
CA ARG A 30 -7.75 8.41 14.34
C ARG A 30 -8.03 7.18 13.48
N LEU A 31 -7.40 7.15 12.31
CA LEU A 31 -7.60 6.09 11.32
C LEU A 31 -6.64 4.94 11.59
N PHE A 32 -7.20 3.82 11.99
CA PHE A 32 -6.55 2.52 12.00
C PHE A 32 -7.15 1.64 10.90
N THR A 33 -7.46 2.27 9.77
CA THR A 33 -7.99 1.64 8.56
C THR A 33 -6.86 1.02 7.73
N VAL A 34 -7.22 0.13 6.81
CA VAL A 34 -6.29 -0.50 5.86
C VAL A 34 -5.85 0.45 4.73
N GLY A 35 -6.06 1.72 4.90
CA GLY A 35 -5.79 2.84 3.98
C GLY A 35 -7.09 3.39 3.36
N PRO A 36 -7.17 4.72 3.19
CA PRO A 36 -6.15 5.71 3.59
C PRO A 36 -5.84 5.70 5.08
N VAL A 37 -4.61 6.08 5.44
CA VAL A 37 -4.16 6.23 6.83
C VAL A 37 -4.12 7.70 7.25
N ASN A 38 -3.87 7.99 8.54
CA ASN A 38 -3.63 9.36 8.97
C ASN A 38 -2.43 9.96 8.25
N VAL A 39 -2.53 11.26 7.99
CA VAL A 39 -1.44 12.06 7.46
C VAL A 39 -1.05 13.09 8.52
N GLU A 40 0.24 13.17 8.83
CA GLU A 40 0.73 14.10 9.84
C GLU A 40 0.48 15.58 9.43
N PRO A 41 0.12 16.47 10.37
CA PRO A 41 -0.20 17.86 10.06
C PRO A 41 0.90 18.59 9.29
N GLU A 42 2.16 18.34 9.60
CA GLU A 42 3.31 18.94 8.91
C GLU A 42 3.45 18.47 7.45
N VAL A 43 3.07 17.22 7.18
CA VAL A 43 3.01 16.68 5.82
C VAL A 43 1.90 17.38 5.02
N LEU A 44 0.71 17.54 5.61
CA LEU A 44 -0.38 18.31 5.00
C LEU A 44 0.02 19.78 4.78
N GLN A 45 0.72 20.40 5.75
CA GLN A 45 1.22 21.75 5.63
C GLN A 45 2.19 21.92 4.45
N SER A 46 3.01 20.90 4.17
CA SER A 46 3.93 20.94 3.02
C SER A 46 3.23 21.08 1.67
N MET A 47 1.96 20.65 1.58
CA MET A 47 1.12 20.76 0.37
C MET A 47 0.66 22.20 0.06
N THR A 48 0.79 23.13 1.02
CA THR A 48 0.36 24.53 0.86
C THR A 48 1.41 25.41 0.19
N LYS A 49 2.56 24.85 -0.19
CA LYS A 49 3.59 25.58 -0.94
C LYS A 49 3.00 26.16 -2.25
N PRO A 50 3.50 27.33 -2.71
CA PRO A 50 3.05 27.91 -3.97
C PRO A 50 3.14 26.93 -5.13
N MET A 51 2.13 26.95 -6.01
CA MET A 51 2.10 26.10 -7.18
C MET A 51 3.23 26.45 -8.15
N ILE A 52 3.93 25.43 -8.65
CA ILE A 52 4.90 25.55 -9.74
C ILE A 52 4.37 24.84 -10.99
N THR A 53 4.82 25.30 -12.16
CA THR A 53 4.51 24.59 -13.39
C THR A 53 5.31 23.29 -13.48
N HIS A 54 4.64 22.19 -13.84
CA HIS A 54 5.29 20.88 -14.02
C HIS A 54 6.26 20.82 -15.24
N ARG A 55 6.48 21.96 -15.92
CA ARG A 55 7.46 22.10 -17.01
C ARG A 55 8.65 22.99 -16.57
N SER A 56 8.70 23.45 -15.33
CA SER A 56 9.76 24.31 -14.83
C SER A 56 10.99 23.53 -14.36
N LYS A 57 12.09 24.26 -14.16
CA LYS A 57 13.33 23.72 -13.57
C LYS A 57 13.13 23.28 -12.13
N GLU A 58 12.31 24.03 -11.39
CA GLU A 58 11.96 23.72 -9.99
C GLU A 58 11.24 22.36 -9.88
N TYR A 59 10.30 22.10 -10.80
CA TYR A 59 9.64 20.81 -10.85
C TYR A 59 10.62 19.69 -11.22
N LYS A 60 11.49 19.91 -12.19
CA LYS A 60 12.55 18.96 -12.57
C LYS A 60 13.41 18.57 -11.37
N THR A 61 13.81 19.55 -10.55
CA THR A 61 14.59 19.33 -9.33
C THR A 61 13.78 18.53 -8.30
N LEU A 62 12.53 18.91 -8.07
CA LEU A 62 11.61 18.20 -7.15
C LEU A 62 11.41 16.74 -7.58
N HIS A 63 11.12 16.49 -8.86
CA HIS A 63 10.89 15.14 -9.38
C HIS A 63 12.12 14.26 -9.21
N GLY A 64 13.29 14.76 -9.61
CA GLY A 64 14.55 14.03 -9.47
C GLY A 64 14.89 13.71 -8.01
N ALA A 65 14.71 14.67 -7.10
CA ALA A 65 14.93 14.46 -5.68
C ALA A 65 14.00 13.37 -5.10
N ILE A 66 12.73 13.35 -5.48
CA ILE A 66 11.77 12.33 -5.05
C ILE A 66 12.20 10.94 -5.53
N VAL A 67 12.56 10.80 -6.81
CA VAL A 67 13.01 9.49 -7.37
C VAL A 67 14.24 8.99 -6.62
N GLU A 68 15.23 9.85 -6.38
CA GLU A 68 16.44 9.49 -5.64
C GLU A 68 16.13 9.07 -4.19
N LYS A 69 15.31 9.84 -3.48
CA LYS A 69 14.89 9.51 -2.12
C LYS A 69 14.11 8.20 -2.04
N MET A 70 13.23 7.93 -3.02
CA MET A 70 12.51 6.65 -3.10
C MET A 70 13.45 5.47 -3.34
N ARG A 71 14.41 5.60 -4.26
CA ARG A 71 15.43 4.57 -4.48
C ARG A 71 16.21 4.27 -3.20
N LYS A 72 16.61 5.31 -2.48
CA LYS A 72 17.30 5.18 -1.20
C LYS A 72 16.42 4.52 -0.14
N ALA A 73 15.14 4.91 -0.03
CA ALA A 73 14.22 4.35 0.96
C ALA A 73 13.84 2.89 0.67
N LEU A 74 13.81 2.49 -0.60
CA LEU A 74 13.54 1.12 -1.05
C LEU A 74 14.80 0.26 -1.19
N ASP A 75 15.98 0.84 -0.99
CA ASP A 75 17.30 0.21 -1.23
C ASP A 75 17.37 -0.48 -2.60
N THR A 76 17.13 0.29 -3.68
CA THR A 76 17.06 -0.22 -5.06
C THR A 76 17.66 0.74 -6.07
N ASP A 77 18.18 0.19 -7.16
CA ASP A 77 18.64 0.94 -8.35
C ASP A 77 17.61 0.92 -9.50
N MET A 78 16.44 0.34 -9.28
CA MET A 78 15.37 0.24 -10.29
C MET A 78 14.90 1.64 -10.74
N GLU A 79 14.40 1.72 -11.97
CA GLU A 79 13.67 2.90 -12.44
C GLU A 79 12.36 3.04 -11.67
N ILE A 80 12.06 4.24 -11.16
CA ILE A 80 10.81 4.52 -10.43
C ILE A 80 10.00 5.55 -11.20
N TYR A 81 8.76 5.20 -11.52
CA TYR A 81 7.83 6.07 -12.24
C TYR A 81 6.63 6.43 -11.37
N MET A 82 6.10 7.63 -11.58
CA MET A 82 4.98 8.19 -10.84
C MET A 82 3.95 8.78 -11.80
N VAL A 83 2.67 8.49 -11.54
CA VAL A 83 1.54 9.12 -12.25
C VAL A 83 0.43 9.48 -11.27
N GLY A 84 -0.40 10.48 -11.61
CA GLY A 84 -1.60 10.76 -10.83
C GLY A 84 -2.59 9.61 -10.91
N GLY A 85 -3.07 9.13 -9.77
CA GLY A 85 -4.06 8.05 -9.72
C GLY A 85 -3.88 7.09 -8.54
N SER A 86 -4.66 6.02 -8.53
CA SER A 86 -4.50 4.91 -7.60
C SER A 86 -3.49 3.90 -8.13
N ALA A 87 -2.91 3.07 -7.26
CA ALA A 87 -1.98 2.01 -7.64
C ALA A 87 -2.53 1.07 -8.74
N SER A 88 -3.86 0.96 -8.88
CA SER A 88 -4.51 0.18 -9.94
C SER A 88 -4.06 0.58 -11.35
N VAL A 89 -3.65 1.84 -11.56
CA VAL A 89 -3.07 2.30 -12.83
C VAL A 89 -1.85 1.47 -13.21
N PHE A 90 -0.97 1.19 -12.26
CA PHE A 90 0.24 0.42 -12.54
C PHE A 90 0.06 -1.08 -12.34
N LEU A 91 -0.96 -1.54 -11.60
CA LEU A 91 -1.37 -2.96 -11.66
C LEU A 91 -1.84 -3.32 -13.08
N GLU A 92 -2.60 -2.44 -13.73
CA GLU A 92 -2.93 -2.59 -15.15
C GLU A 92 -1.71 -2.34 -16.03
N GLY A 93 -0.92 -1.31 -15.72
CA GLY A 93 0.27 -0.93 -16.49
C GLY A 93 1.31 -2.03 -16.58
N MET A 94 1.61 -2.76 -15.52
CA MET A 94 2.58 -3.86 -15.55
C MET A 94 2.12 -4.99 -16.48
N ILE A 95 0.84 -5.35 -16.47
CA ILE A 95 0.25 -6.35 -17.36
C ILE A 95 0.31 -5.88 -18.81
N ARG A 96 -0.11 -4.63 -19.09
CA ARG A 96 -0.15 -4.05 -20.44
C ARG A 96 1.22 -3.84 -21.07
N ASN A 97 2.28 -3.76 -20.29
CA ASN A 97 3.65 -3.61 -20.78
C ASN A 97 4.46 -4.90 -20.78
N GLY A 98 4.11 -5.86 -19.93
CA GLY A 98 4.90 -7.08 -19.74
C GLY A 98 4.32 -8.34 -20.37
N VAL A 99 3.03 -8.34 -20.76
CA VAL A 99 2.36 -9.56 -21.22
C VAL A 99 1.72 -9.32 -22.60
N ASN A 100 2.08 -10.16 -23.57
CA ASN A 100 1.39 -10.19 -24.86
C ASN A 100 0.15 -11.10 -24.77
N THR A 101 0.31 -12.32 -24.28
CA THR A 101 -0.69 -13.38 -24.40
C THR A 101 -1.06 -13.98 -23.07
N LYS A 102 -0.08 -14.51 -22.31
CA LYS A 102 -0.38 -15.40 -21.17
C LYS A 102 0.46 -15.09 -19.95
N THR A 103 -0.20 -15.17 -18.78
CA THR A 103 0.42 -14.96 -17.47
C THR A 103 -0.04 -15.98 -16.45
N LEU A 104 0.70 -16.13 -15.35
CA LEU A 104 0.32 -16.91 -14.17
C LEU A 104 -0.02 -15.96 -13.03
N GLY A 105 -1.28 -15.95 -12.61
CA GLY A 105 -1.77 -15.15 -11.48
C GLY A 105 -1.86 -15.98 -10.21
N LEU A 106 -1.26 -15.50 -9.12
CA LEU A 106 -1.31 -16.14 -7.82
C LEU A 106 -2.23 -15.35 -6.89
N THR A 107 -3.13 -16.05 -6.19
CA THR A 107 -4.10 -15.39 -5.30
C THR A 107 -4.35 -16.18 -4.01
N ASN A 108 -4.51 -15.45 -2.90
CA ASN A 108 -4.97 -15.95 -1.61
C ASN A 108 -5.93 -14.94 -0.94
N GLY A 109 -6.58 -14.09 -1.78
CA GLY A 109 -7.56 -13.12 -1.33
C GLY A 109 -8.04 -12.16 -2.40
N SER A 110 -8.76 -11.13 -1.99
CA SER A 110 -9.46 -10.20 -2.89
C SER A 110 -8.56 -9.42 -3.82
N PHE A 111 -7.36 -9.01 -3.37
CA PHE A 111 -6.47 -8.19 -4.19
C PHE A 111 -5.68 -9.06 -5.19
N GLY A 112 -5.35 -10.30 -4.82
CA GLY A 112 -4.87 -11.30 -5.77
C GLY A 112 -5.91 -11.60 -6.86
N ASN A 113 -7.18 -11.79 -6.49
CA ASN A 113 -8.27 -11.97 -7.45
C ASN A 113 -8.41 -10.77 -8.39
N ARG A 114 -8.32 -9.53 -7.84
CA ARG A 114 -8.34 -8.29 -8.65
C ARG A 114 -7.18 -8.21 -9.63
N SER A 115 -5.97 -8.64 -9.23
CA SER A 115 -4.82 -8.66 -10.13
C SER A 115 -5.03 -9.61 -11.31
N ILE A 116 -5.65 -10.76 -11.06
CA ILE A 116 -6.06 -11.73 -12.09
C ILE A 116 -7.14 -11.11 -13.00
N GLU A 117 -8.20 -10.54 -12.45
CA GLU A 117 -9.26 -9.87 -13.17
C GLU A 117 -8.73 -8.76 -14.09
N ILE A 118 -7.78 -7.94 -13.59
CA ILE A 118 -7.12 -6.90 -14.42
C ILE A 118 -6.43 -7.54 -15.63
N ALA A 119 -5.74 -8.65 -15.48
CA ALA A 119 -5.08 -9.31 -16.60
C ALA A 119 -6.10 -9.86 -17.61
N GLU A 120 -7.18 -10.48 -17.14
CA GLU A 120 -8.26 -11.01 -17.98
C GLU A 120 -8.99 -9.88 -18.74
N LEU A 121 -9.32 -8.77 -18.06
CA LEU A 121 -9.95 -7.59 -18.69
C LEU A 121 -9.06 -6.90 -19.73
N ASN A 122 -7.74 -7.08 -19.62
CA ASN A 122 -6.78 -6.65 -20.64
C ASN A 122 -6.53 -7.71 -21.73
N GLY A 123 -7.41 -8.70 -21.84
CA GLY A 123 -7.41 -9.72 -22.91
C GLY A 123 -6.29 -10.74 -22.77
N LYS A 124 -5.74 -10.96 -21.56
CA LYS A 124 -4.70 -11.97 -21.34
C LYS A 124 -5.31 -13.30 -20.90
N VAL A 125 -4.71 -14.38 -21.34
CA VAL A 125 -5.00 -15.71 -20.78
C VAL A 125 -4.29 -15.82 -19.44
N VAL A 126 -5.01 -16.21 -18.40
CA VAL A 126 -4.45 -16.27 -17.05
C VAL A 126 -4.56 -17.71 -16.52
N ASP A 127 -3.42 -18.38 -16.38
CA ASP A 127 -3.35 -19.58 -15.53
C ASP A 127 -3.41 -19.10 -14.06
N LYS A 128 -4.13 -19.83 -13.20
CA LYS A 128 -4.42 -19.39 -11.83
C LYS A 128 -3.87 -20.37 -10.80
N VAL A 129 -3.22 -19.85 -9.78
CA VAL A 129 -2.92 -20.58 -8.55
C VAL A 129 -3.74 -19.94 -7.44
N VAL A 130 -4.74 -20.68 -6.98
CA VAL A 130 -5.63 -20.24 -5.91
C VAL A 130 -5.26 -20.95 -4.63
N VAL A 131 -4.82 -20.20 -3.63
CA VAL A 131 -4.50 -20.66 -2.29
C VAL A 131 -5.63 -20.25 -1.35
N ALA A 132 -5.96 -21.08 -0.38
CA ALA A 132 -7.04 -20.82 0.55
C ALA A 132 -6.80 -19.49 1.30
N TRP A 133 -7.86 -18.73 1.51
CA TRP A 133 -7.83 -17.47 2.25
C TRP A 133 -7.27 -17.67 3.66
N GLY A 134 -6.37 -16.80 4.09
CA GLY A 134 -5.63 -16.93 5.34
C GLY A 134 -4.33 -17.76 5.23
N LYS A 135 -4.10 -18.45 4.11
CA LYS A 135 -2.85 -19.19 3.84
C LYS A 135 -1.91 -18.37 2.96
N ALA A 136 -0.60 -18.50 3.20
CA ALA A 136 0.40 -17.88 2.36
C ALA A 136 0.57 -18.63 1.03
N ILE A 137 0.86 -17.87 -0.02
CA ILE A 137 1.37 -18.46 -1.26
C ILE A 137 2.83 -18.85 -1.00
N LYS A 138 3.18 -20.10 -1.34
CA LYS A 138 4.50 -20.68 -1.09
C LYS A 138 5.08 -21.27 -2.38
N PRO A 139 6.40 -21.47 -2.48
CA PRO A 139 7.05 -22.06 -3.67
C PRO A 139 6.39 -23.36 -4.18
N GLU A 140 6.04 -24.26 -3.27
CA GLU A 140 5.39 -25.54 -3.63
C GLU A 140 4.05 -25.37 -4.38
N HIS A 141 3.37 -24.23 -4.21
CA HIS A 141 2.13 -23.96 -4.95
C HIS A 141 2.34 -23.66 -6.43
N ILE A 142 3.55 -23.23 -6.82
CA ILE A 142 3.88 -22.82 -8.19
C ILE A 142 4.87 -23.77 -8.87
N GLU A 143 5.38 -24.80 -8.18
CA GLU A 143 6.28 -25.80 -8.72
C GLU A 143 5.69 -26.44 -9.99
N GLY A 144 6.46 -26.45 -11.10
CA GLY A 144 6.06 -26.99 -12.40
C GLY A 144 4.97 -26.21 -13.14
N LYS A 145 4.58 -24.99 -12.67
CA LYS A 145 3.51 -24.19 -13.29
C LYS A 145 4.02 -23.02 -14.14
N VAL A 146 5.28 -22.63 -13.99
CA VAL A 146 5.89 -21.57 -14.81
C VAL A 146 6.40 -22.19 -16.11
N LYS A 147 5.47 -22.50 -17.01
CA LYS A 147 5.77 -23.10 -18.32
C LYS A 147 6.36 -22.07 -19.29
N SER A 148 6.93 -22.53 -20.40
CA SER A 148 7.60 -21.69 -21.41
C SER A 148 6.68 -20.67 -22.11
N ASP A 149 5.36 -20.85 -22.05
CA ASP A 149 4.37 -19.90 -22.58
C ASP A 149 3.93 -18.83 -21.56
N ILE A 150 4.36 -18.93 -20.30
CA ILE A 150 4.08 -17.94 -19.25
C ILE A 150 5.06 -16.78 -19.38
N GLU A 151 4.55 -15.60 -19.74
CA GLU A 151 5.35 -14.39 -19.93
C GLU A 151 5.61 -13.62 -18.63
N ALA A 152 4.71 -13.76 -17.65
CA ALA A 152 4.84 -13.13 -16.35
C ALA A 152 4.15 -13.96 -15.27
N VAL A 153 4.68 -13.89 -14.03
CA VAL A 153 4.01 -14.35 -12.82
C VAL A 153 3.72 -13.13 -11.94
N HIS A 154 2.48 -12.99 -11.49
CA HIS A 154 2.09 -11.84 -10.68
C HIS A 154 1.31 -12.25 -9.42
N TRP A 155 1.57 -11.52 -8.33
CA TRP A 155 0.91 -11.74 -7.03
C TRP A 155 0.88 -10.48 -6.17
N VAL A 156 0.13 -10.55 -5.08
CA VAL A 156 0.12 -9.55 -4.01
C VAL A 156 1.05 -10.04 -2.89
N SER A 157 2.09 -9.26 -2.58
CA SER A 157 3.05 -9.62 -1.52
C SER A 157 2.40 -9.63 -0.13
N ASN A 158 1.49 -8.70 0.11
CA ASN A 158 0.77 -8.53 1.37
C ASN A 158 -0.74 -8.39 1.10
N GLU A 159 -1.47 -9.49 1.18
CA GLU A 159 -2.90 -9.54 0.89
C GLU A 159 -3.71 -8.90 2.03
N SER A 160 -4.15 -7.69 1.81
CA SER A 160 -4.79 -6.87 2.84
C SER A 160 -6.24 -7.27 3.17
N SER A 161 -6.86 -8.13 2.39
CA SER A 161 -8.16 -8.72 2.73
C SER A 161 -8.04 -9.81 3.78
N THR A 162 -6.91 -10.52 3.82
CA THR A 162 -6.66 -11.66 4.72
C THR A 162 -5.58 -11.41 5.75
N GLY A 163 -4.77 -10.32 5.60
CA GLY A 163 -3.64 -10.01 6.47
C GLY A 163 -2.44 -10.94 6.28
N VAL A 164 -2.38 -11.64 5.16
CA VAL A 164 -1.30 -12.59 4.84
C VAL A 164 -0.17 -11.90 4.09
N PHE A 165 1.05 -12.10 4.55
CA PHE A 165 2.27 -11.77 3.82
C PHE A 165 2.88 -13.04 3.24
N SER A 166 3.01 -13.11 1.92
CA SER A 166 3.69 -14.19 1.22
C SER A 166 5.14 -13.81 0.94
N ASP A 167 6.08 -14.72 1.21
CA ASP A 167 7.52 -14.48 0.99
C ASP A 167 7.81 -14.30 -0.50
N SER A 168 7.87 -13.05 -0.91
CA SER A 168 8.08 -12.70 -2.31
C SER A 168 9.48 -13.05 -2.81
N LEU A 169 10.49 -13.12 -1.94
CA LEU A 169 11.83 -13.55 -2.33
C LEU A 169 11.83 -15.02 -2.70
N ALA A 170 11.31 -15.89 -1.83
CA ALA A 170 11.21 -17.32 -2.10
C ALA A 170 10.36 -17.62 -3.34
N LEU A 171 9.25 -16.91 -3.54
CA LEU A 171 8.41 -17.04 -4.74
C LEU A 171 9.16 -16.62 -6.02
N ALA A 172 9.90 -15.52 -5.98
CA ALA A 172 10.66 -15.04 -7.13
C ALA A 172 11.82 -15.99 -7.49
N GLU A 173 12.49 -16.57 -6.50
CA GLU A 173 13.51 -17.60 -6.70
C GLU A 173 12.92 -18.82 -7.39
N GLU A 174 11.75 -19.30 -6.94
CA GLU A 174 11.06 -20.43 -7.57
C GLU A 174 10.61 -20.11 -9.01
N VAL A 175 10.08 -18.92 -9.28
CA VAL A 175 9.76 -18.50 -10.65
C VAL A 175 11.00 -18.57 -11.54
N ARG A 176 12.13 -18.05 -11.08
CA ARG A 176 13.38 -18.00 -11.85
C ARG A 176 14.01 -19.37 -12.05
N SER A 177 13.84 -20.29 -11.10
CA SER A 177 14.33 -21.67 -11.23
C SER A 177 13.64 -22.41 -12.38
N GLN A 178 12.37 -22.08 -12.66
CA GLN A 178 11.58 -22.69 -13.71
C GLN A 178 11.67 -21.94 -15.06
N SER A 179 11.79 -20.62 -15.03
CA SER A 179 11.88 -19.77 -16.23
C SER A 179 12.66 -18.49 -15.97
N GLY A 180 13.83 -18.36 -16.60
CA GLY A 180 14.61 -17.12 -16.57
C GLY A 180 13.95 -15.97 -17.34
N ASP A 181 13.03 -16.29 -18.28
CA ASP A 181 12.38 -15.31 -19.16
C ASP A 181 11.08 -14.74 -18.57
N ALA A 182 10.37 -15.49 -17.73
CA ALA A 182 9.16 -15.00 -17.09
C ALA A 182 9.43 -13.76 -16.22
N LEU A 183 8.57 -12.75 -16.34
CA LEU A 183 8.66 -11.54 -15.53
C LEU A 183 8.07 -11.79 -14.13
N VAL A 184 8.72 -11.22 -13.12
CA VAL A 184 8.25 -11.21 -11.72
C VAL A 184 7.56 -9.88 -11.44
N MET A 185 6.23 -9.89 -11.22
CA MET A 185 5.42 -8.69 -11.04
C MET A 185 4.68 -8.71 -9.70
N ILE A 186 4.89 -7.69 -8.88
CA ILE A 186 4.45 -7.69 -7.49
C ILE A 186 3.59 -6.47 -7.18
N ASP A 187 2.39 -6.72 -6.66
CA ASP A 187 1.63 -5.72 -5.92
C ASP A 187 2.21 -5.60 -4.50
N ALA A 188 2.86 -4.49 -4.23
CA ALA A 188 3.44 -4.14 -2.94
C ALA A 188 2.73 -2.96 -2.28
N VAL A 189 1.48 -2.69 -2.64
CA VAL A 189 0.72 -1.52 -2.16
C VAL A 189 0.66 -1.45 -0.64
N THR A 190 0.59 -2.57 0.05
CA THR A 190 0.50 -2.62 1.52
C THR A 190 1.75 -3.16 2.21
N SER A 191 2.78 -3.56 1.45
CA SER A 191 4.07 -4.02 1.97
C SER A 191 5.19 -3.00 1.79
N ALA A 192 5.24 -2.28 0.66
CA ALA A 192 6.28 -1.28 0.43
C ALA A 192 6.30 -0.23 1.54
N PHE A 193 7.51 0.10 2.03
CA PHE A 193 7.79 1.03 3.13
C PHE A 193 7.27 0.61 4.53
N ALA A 194 6.55 -0.51 4.64
CA ALA A 194 6.15 -1.12 5.91
C ALA A 194 7.00 -2.34 6.28
N MET A 195 7.55 -3.01 5.29
CA MET A 195 8.34 -4.24 5.44
C MET A 195 9.57 -4.17 4.56
N ASP A 196 10.66 -4.81 4.99
CA ASP A 196 11.85 -4.97 4.18
C ASP A 196 11.62 -6.06 3.13
N LEU A 197 11.41 -5.64 1.89
CA LEU A 197 11.23 -6.55 0.76
C LEU A 197 12.56 -7.04 0.16
N GLN A 198 13.69 -6.58 0.68
CA GLN A 198 15.04 -6.94 0.21
C GLN A 198 15.20 -6.82 -1.32
N LEU A 199 14.81 -5.66 -1.89
CA LEU A 199 14.69 -5.50 -3.35
C LEU A 199 15.96 -5.81 -4.14
N LYS A 200 17.15 -5.61 -3.55
CA LYS A 200 18.43 -6.00 -4.18
C LYS A 200 18.57 -7.51 -4.38
N LYS A 201 17.93 -8.32 -3.53
CA LYS A 201 17.89 -9.78 -3.68
C LYS A 201 16.66 -10.21 -4.48
N LEU A 202 15.50 -9.63 -4.14
CA LEU A 202 14.22 -9.94 -4.77
C LEU A 202 14.23 -9.65 -6.28
N GLN A 203 14.81 -8.52 -6.72
CA GLN A 203 14.94 -8.09 -8.11
C GLN A 203 13.64 -8.28 -8.93
N PRO A 204 12.51 -7.69 -8.51
CA PRO A 204 11.27 -7.82 -9.26
C PRO A 204 11.37 -7.09 -10.59
N ASP A 205 10.58 -7.52 -11.59
CA ASP A 205 10.50 -6.80 -12.87
C ASP A 205 9.50 -5.63 -12.78
N ALA A 206 8.46 -5.76 -11.94
CA ALA A 206 7.55 -4.69 -11.56
C ALA A 206 7.23 -4.77 -10.07
N LEU A 207 7.29 -3.62 -9.38
CA LEU A 207 6.84 -3.47 -8.00
C LEU A 207 5.92 -2.25 -7.91
N VAL A 208 4.63 -2.47 -7.62
CA VAL A 208 3.60 -1.42 -7.61
C VAL A 208 3.27 -0.99 -6.19
N PHE A 209 3.18 0.32 -5.95
CA PHE A 209 2.80 0.90 -4.66
C PHE A 209 2.08 2.25 -4.80
N GLY A 210 1.60 2.82 -3.70
CA GLY A 210 0.83 4.06 -3.72
C GLY A 210 0.93 4.86 -2.44
N THR A 211 0.49 6.13 -2.48
CA THR A 211 0.71 7.11 -1.42
C THR A 211 -0.07 6.87 -0.13
N GLN A 212 -1.29 6.31 -0.21
CA GLN A 212 -2.27 6.26 0.89
C GLN A 212 -2.06 5.11 1.90
N LYS A 213 -0.94 4.41 1.81
CA LYS A 213 -0.57 3.26 2.66
C LYS A 213 0.63 3.65 3.55
N ALA A 214 1.67 2.85 3.59
CA ALA A 214 2.81 3.08 4.48
C ALA A 214 3.61 4.37 4.18
N LEU A 215 3.43 5.01 3.04
CA LEU A 215 3.93 6.35 2.79
C LEU A 215 3.21 7.44 3.62
N ALA A 216 2.05 7.14 4.20
CA ALA A 216 1.27 8.05 5.05
C ALA A 216 1.00 9.42 4.41
N LEU A 217 0.51 9.38 3.17
CA LEU A 217 0.16 10.55 2.37
C LEU A 217 -1.29 10.50 1.91
N PRO A 218 -1.90 11.63 1.53
CA PRO A 218 -3.18 11.60 0.84
C PRO A 218 -3.13 10.70 -0.40
N PRO A 219 -4.24 10.01 -0.77
CA PRO A 219 -4.31 9.25 -2.01
C PRO A 219 -4.17 10.19 -3.22
N GLY A 220 -3.54 9.72 -4.30
CA GLY A 220 -3.47 10.51 -5.53
C GLY A 220 -2.24 10.27 -6.41
N LEU A 221 -1.23 9.50 -5.94
CA LEU A 221 -0.10 9.06 -6.76
C LEU A 221 -0.01 7.53 -6.77
N ALA A 222 0.09 6.97 -7.97
CA ALA A 222 0.52 5.62 -8.24
C ALA A 222 2.01 5.60 -8.57
N MET A 223 2.71 4.60 -8.10
CA MET A 223 4.14 4.43 -8.32
C MET A 223 4.46 3.00 -8.72
N ILE A 224 5.48 2.85 -9.56
CA ILE A 224 5.99 1.56 -9.97
C ILE A 224 7.52 1.62 -10.06
N ALA A 225 8.19 0.63 -9.49
CA ALA A 225 9.59 0.36 -9.79
C ALA A 225 9.66 -0.71 -10.89
N VAL A 226 10.52 -0.51 -11.90
CA VAL A 226 10.61 -1.36 -13.08
C VAL A 226 12.04 -1.78 -13.39
N SER A 227 12.20 -3.02 -13.87
CA SER A 227 13.49 -3.55 -14.34
C SER A 227 13.75 -3.19 -15.81
N GLU A 228 15.01 -3.27 -16.21
CA GLU A 228 15.37 -3.20 -17.66
C GLU A 228 14.72 -4.34 -18.47
N LYS A 229 14.55 -5.53 -17.85
CA LYS A 229 13.91 -6.69 -18.49
C LYS A 229 12.48 -6.36 -18.89
N LEU A 230 11.69 -5.76 -17.97
CA LEU A 230 10.34 -5.30 -18.28
C LEU A 230 10.33 -4.21 -19.35
N LEU A 231 11.25 -3.24 -19.31
CA LEU A 231 11.33 -2.19 -20.31
C LEU A 231 11.72 -2.73 -21.71
N LYS A 232 12.59 -3.74 -21.76
CA LYS A 232 12.90 -4.46 -23.03
C LYS A 232 11.66 -5.19 -23.55
N LYS A 233 10.93 -5.91 -22.68
CA LYS A 233 9.67 -6.59 -23.03
C LYS A 233 8.62 -5.61 -23.53
N ALA A 234 8.48 -4.45 -22.89
CA ALA A 234 7.52 -3.41 -23.27
C ALA A 234 7.70 -2.91 -24.73
N LYS A 235 8.88 -3.03 -25.32
CA LYS A 235 9.11 -2.70 -26.74
C LYS A 235 8.39 -3.64 -27.70
N THR A 236 8.11 -4.87 -27.28
CA THR A 236 7.48 -5.92 -28.10
C THR A 236 5.98 -6.06 -27.84
N VAL A 237 5.46 -5.41 -26.79
CA VAL A 237 4.04 -5.47 -26.45
C VAL A 237 3.27 -4.33 -27.11
N THR A 238 2.12 -4.66 -27.69
CA THR A 238 1.18 -3.69 -28.27
C THR A 238 0.08 -3.30 -27.27
N ASN A 239 -0.68 -2.25 -27.58
CA ASN A 239 -1.84 -1.84 -26.76
C ASN A 239 -1.54 -1.43 -25.31
N LYS A 240 -0.39 -0.80 -25.08
CA LYS A 240 0.02 -0.34 -23.75
C LYS A 240 -0.84 0.81 -23.18
N GLY A 241 -1.74 1.38 -24.01
CA GLY A 241 -2.46 2.62 -23.69
C GLY A 241 -1.52 3.84 -23.72
N PHE A 242 -2.08 5.02 -23.49
CA PHE A 242 -1.27 6.24 -23.39
C PHE A 242 -0.72 6.43 -21.98
N TYR A 243 -1.59 6.31 -20.98
CA TYR A 243 -1.29 6.65 -19.59
C TYR A 243 -0.45 5.61 -18.85
N THR A 244 -0.50 4.37 -19.32
CA THR A 244 0.23 3.23 -18.75
C THR A 244 1.44 2.80 -19.56
N ASP A 245 1.77 3.47 -20.69
CA ASP A 245 2.93 3.12 -21.52
C ASP A 245 4.23 3.49 -20.80
N LEU A 246 4.89 2.48 -20.23
CA LEU A 246 6.13 2.65 -19.46
C LEU A 246 7.26 3.26 -20.29
N LEU A 247 7.28 3.05 -21.61
CA LEU A 247 8.31 3.64 -22.48
C LEU A 247 8.09 5.14 -22.68
N LYS A 248 6.83 5.59 -22.75
CA LYS A 248 6.51 7.02 -22.80
C LYS A 248 6.78 7.69 -21.45
N ILE A 249 6.44 7.01 -20.35
CA ILE A 249 6.74 7.49 -19.00
C ILE A 249 8.25 7.60 -18.83
N LYS A 250 9.02 6.56 -19.20
CA LYS A 250 10.47 6.57 -19.12
C LYS A 250 11.07 7.78 -19.84
N LYS A 251 10.64 8.05 -21.07
CA LYS A 251 11.16 9.17 -21.86
C LYS A 251 11.04 10.51 -21.13
N GLN A 252 9.96 10.73 -20.37
CA GLN A 252 9.79 11.95 -19.58
C GLN A 252 10.57 11.89 -18.26
N ASN A 253 10.55 10.71 -17.61
CA ASN A 253 11.23 10.50 -16.34
C ASN A 253 12.76 10.63 -16.45
N ASP A 254 13.37 10.23 -17.58
CA ASP A 254 14.80 10.39 -17.85
C ASP A 254 15.23 11.88 -17.83
N GLU A 255 14.30 12.79 -18.10
CA GLU A 255 14.50 14.24 -18.00
C GLU A 255 13.96 14.84 -16.70
N ASN A 256 13.53 13.99 -15.74
CA ASN A 256 12.87 14.36 -14.50
C ASN A 256 11.55 15.14 -14.71
N TYR A 257 10.77 14.74 -15.70
CA TYR A 257 9.41 15.26 -15.93
C TYR A 257 8.36 14.16 -15.80
N ALA A 258 7.12 14.56 -15.55
CA ALA A 258 5.96 13.66 -15.61
C ALA A 258 5.40 13.59 -17.03
N LEU A 259 4.85 12.42 -17.41
CA LEU A 259 4.18 12.22 -18.70
C LEU A 259 2.99 13.16 -18.89
N THR A 260 2.20 13.34 -17.85
CA THR A 260 1.02 14.21 -17.78
C THR A 260 1.13 15.14 -16.57
N THR A 261 0.19 16.09 -16.43
CA THR A 261 0.18 17.00 -15.27
C THR A 261 0.06 16.22 -13.96
N PRO A 262 1.07 16.26 -13.09
CA PRO A 262 1.04 15.55 -11.82
C PRO A 262 0.34 16.38 -10.73
N PRO A 263 -0.08 15.78 -9.62
CA PRO A 263 -0.59 16.49 -8.45
C PRO A 263 0.57 17.16 -7.68
N VAL A 264 1.00 18.34 -8.12
CA VAL A 264 2.21 19.03 -7.62
C VAL A 264 2.21 19.20 -6.10
N SER A 265 1.07 19.55 -5.48
CA SER A 265 0.97 19.66 -4.03
C SER A 265 1.29 18.33 -3.33
N LEU A 266 0.83 17.23 -3.88
CA LEU A 266 1.13 15.89 -3.34
C LEU A 266 2.59 15.50 -3.59
N MET A 267 3.22 15.98 -4.66
CA MET A 267 4.67 15.82 -4.87
C MET A 267 5.48 16.51 -3.79
N TYR A 268 5.08 17.72 -3.36
CA TYR A 268 5.71 18.39 -2.21
C TYR A 268 5.58 17.58 -0.91
N ALA A 269 4.39 17.00 -0.68
CA ALA A 269 4.18 16.16 0.49
C ALA A 269 5.01 14.87 0.42
N LEU A 270 5.14 14.27 -0.75
CA LEU A 270 5.95 13.06 -0.95
C LEU A 270 7.44 13.34 -0.71
N ASP A 271 7.96 14.45 -1.24
CA ASP A 271 9.33 14.89 -1.00
C ASP A 271 9.62 15.06 0.49
N PHE A 272 8.75 15.79 1.19
CA PHE A 272 8.86 16.03 2.63
C PHE A 272 8.74 14.76 3.45
N GLN A 273 7.79 13.88 3.14
CA GLN A 273 7.58 12.62 3.83
C GLN A 273 8.75 11.66 3.66
N LEU A 274 9.35 11.61 2.47
CA LEU A 274 10.54 10.81 2.23
C LEU A 274 11.73 11.27 3.09
N ASP A 275 11.91 12.58 3.29
CA ASP A 275 12.94 13.11 4.21
C ASP A 275 12.69 12.64 5.64
N ARG A 276 11.43 12.69 6.12
CA ARG A 276 11.06 12.19 7.45
C ARG A 276 11.35 10.69 7.60
N MET A 277 10.98 9.90 6.60
CA MET A 277 11.20 8.44 6.60
C MET A 277 12.70 8.09 6.58
N LEU A 278 13.49 8.79 5.78
CA LEU A 278 14.94 8.60 5.73
C LEU A 278 15.61 9.04 7.03
N ALA A 279 15.10 10.09 7.69
CA ALA A 279 15.58 10.53 9.01
C ALA A 279 15.21 9.52 10.12
N GLU A 280 14.01 8.91 10.09
CA GLU A 280 13.64 7.78 10.95
C GLU A 280 14.58 6.59 10.72
N GLY A 281 14.99 6.36 9.49
CA GLY A 281 15.73 5.19 9.03
C GLY A 281 14.81 4.02 8.71
N MET A 282 14.93 3.46 7.48
CA MET A 282 14.00 2.44 7.00
C MET A 282 13.99 1.17 7.84
N GLN A 283 15.15 0.72 8.34
CA GLN A 283 15.21 -0.45 9.22
C GLN A 283 14.50 -0.20 10.57
N GLN A 284 14.56 1.04 11.09
CA GLN A 284 13.82 1.41 12.30
C GLN A 284 12.31 1.43 12.02
N ARG A 285 11.91 1.95 10.86
CA ARG A 285 10.52 1.95 10.42
C ARG A 285 9.95 0.53 10.29
N TYR A 286 10.70 -0.39 9.69
CA TYR A 286 10.29 -1.80 9.57
C TYR A 286 10.16 -2.48 10.94
N ARG A 287 11.12 -2.27 11.86
CA ARG A 287 11.02 -2.78 13.24
C ARG A 287 9.79 -2.25 13.97
N ARG A 288 9.49 -0.97 13.81
CA ARG A 288 8.30 -0.34 14.42
C ARG A 288 7.00 -0.97 13.92
N HIS A 289 6.90 -1.26 12.62
CA HIS A 289 5.75 -1.97 12.06
C HIS A 289 5.63 -3.40 12.59
N ALA A 290 6.74 -4.12 12.71
CA ALA A 290 6.75 -5.46 13.29
C ALA A 290 6.32 -5.46 14.77
N GLU A 291 6.84 -4.53 15.59
CA GLU A 291 6.44 -4.36 16.99
C GLU A 291 4.93 -4.12 17.14
N MET A 292 4.36 -3.26 16.30
CA MET A 292 2.91 -3.00 16.32
C MET A 292 2.10 -4.26 15.95
N ALA A 293 2.57 -5.02 14.98
CA ALA A 293 1.92 -6.27 14.60
C ALA A 293 2.03 -7.34 15.69
N ASP A 294 3.19 -7.48 16.37
CA ASP A 294 3.37 -8.36 17.53
C ASP A 294 2.40 -8.00 18.65
N THR A 295 2.27 -6.70 18.95
CA THR A 295 1.36 -6.19 19.98
C THR A 295 -0.09 -6.53 19.65
N MET A 296 -0.52 -6.36 18.41
CA MET A 296 -1.87 -6.68 17.96
C MET A 296 -2.16 -8.18 17.95
N GLU A 297 -1.20 -9.01 17.54
CA GLU A 297 -1.35 -10.47 17.59
C GLU A 297 -1.47 -10.97 19.03
N ALA A 298 -0.61 -10.49 19.95
CA ALA A 298 -0.67 -10.85 21.36
C ALA A 298 -2.03 -10.49 21.98
N TRP A 299 -2.52 -9.28 21.70
CA TRP A 299 -3.83 -8.84 22.16
C TRP A 299 -4.97 -9.71 21.62
N ALA A 300 -4.95 -10.05 20.33
CA ALA A 300 -5.99 -10.85 19.73
C ALA A 300 -6.03 -12.29 20.26
N ASN A 301 -4.87 -12.85 20.59
CA ASN A 301 -4.78 -14.18 21.19
C ASN A 301 -5.28 -14.21 22.66
N ASP A 302 -5.22 -13.08 23.38
CA ASP A 302 -5.72 -12.94 24.74
C ASP A 302 -7.21 -12.59 24.80
N LYS A 303 -7.67 -11.69 23.95
CA LYS A 303 -9.01 -11.05 24.04
C LYS A 303 -10.02 -11.49 23.00
N LEU A 304 -9.57 -12.06 21.89
CA LEU A 304 -10.41 -12.45 20.76
C LEU A 304 -10.21 -13.93 20.40
N TYR A 305 -10.54 -14.28 19.15
CA TYR A 305 -10.37 -15.61 18.57
C TYR A 305 -9.08 -15.71 17.75
N GLY A 306 -8.06 -14.91 18.09
CA GLY A 306 -6.78 -14.84 17.41
C GLY A 306 -6.82 -14.09 16.08
N ILE A 307 -5.69 -14.14 15.36
CA ILE A 307 -5.56 -13.55 14.03
C ILE A 307 -6.00 -14.55 12.96
N PHE A 308 -6.47 -14.02 11.81
CA PHE A 308 -6.93 -14.85 10.68
C PHE A 308 -5.80 -15.49 9.87
N PRO A 309 -4.66 -14.80 9.58
CA PRO A 309 -3.55 -15.38 8.82
C PRO A 309 -2.94 -16.60 9.52
N GLU A 310 -2.45 -17.56 8.74
CA GLU A 310 -1.69 -18.69 9.28
C GLU A 310 -0.41 -18.22 10.01
N LYS A 311 -0.03 -19.00 11.03
CA LYS A 311 1.14 -18.70 11.87
C LYS A 311 2.41 -18.56 11.01
N GLY A 312 3.16 -17.48 11.25
CA GLY A 312 4.42 -17.19 10.57
C GLY A 312 4.28 -16.36 9.27
N TYR A 313 3.05 -16.11 8.81
CA TYR A 313 2.80 -15.38 7.55
C TYR A 313 1.89 -14.16 7.72
N ARG A 314 1.79 -13.62 8.93
CA ARG A 314 1.02 -12.40 9.16
C ARG A 314 1.69 -11.16 8.56
N SER A 315 0.88 -10.22 8.17
CA SER A 315 1.30 -8.88 7.76
C SER A 315 1.87 -8.07 8.93
N ASN A 316 2.88 -7.24 8.67
CA ASN A 316 3.37 -6.23 9.63
C ASN A 316 2.70 -4.86 9.48
N SER A 317 1.82 -4.68 8.50
CA SER A 317 1.12 -3.41 8.28
C SER A 317 -0.38 -3.44 8.62
N ILE A 318 -0.95 -4.63 8.69
CA ILE A 318 -2.38 -4.86 8.89
C ILE A 318 -2.56 -6.11 9.76
N SER A 319 -3.37 -6.01 10.80
CA SER A 319 -3.86 -7.17 11.55
C SER A 319 -5.28 -7.49 11.14
N VAL A 320 -5.54 -8.76 10.81
CA VAL A 320 -6.88 -9.28 10.50
C VAL A 320 -7.26 -10.25 11.59
N PHE A 321 -8.39 -10.00 12.25
CA PHE A 321 -8.84 -10.72 13.42
C PHE A 321 -10.05 -11.57 13.11
N ASN A 322 -10.14 -12.76 13.70
CA ASN A 322 -11.35 -13.55 13.70
C ASN A 322 -12.39 -12.89 14.62
N ARG A 323 -13.63 -12.72 14.13
CA ARG A 323 -14.72 -12.12 14.92
C ARG A 323 -15.24 -13.05 15.99
N GLY A 324 -15.32 -14.35 15.69
CA GLY A 324 -16.05 -15.29 16.53
C GLY A 324 -17.49 -14.82 16.78
N SER A 325 -17.88 -14.67 18.04
CA SER A 325 -19.20 -14.19 18.45
C SER A 325 -19.29 -12.67 18.68
N LEU A 326 -18.25 -11.89 18.34
CA LEU A 326 -18.24 -10.43 18.51
C LEU A 326 -19.29 -9.76 17.62
N ASP A 327 -20.20 -8.99 18.21
CA ASP A 327 -21.03 -8.04 17.48
C ASP A 327 -20.14 -6.89 16.98
N PHE A 328 -19.64 -7.05 15.75
CA PHE A 328 -18.72 -6.08 15.17
C PHE A 328 -19.38 -4.72 14.92
N ASP A 329 -20.65 -4.66 14.59
CA ASP A 329 -21.31 -3.40 14.29
C ASP A 329 -21.47 -2.55 15.55
N ALA A 330 -21.85 -3.16 16.67
CA ALA A 330 -21.87 -2.51 17.98
C ALA A 330 -20.45 -2.08 18.42
N PHE A 331 -19.47 -2.97 18.30
CA PHE A 331 -18.07 -2.69 18.63
C PHE A 331 -17.51 -1.53 17.80
N HIS A 332 -17.70 -1.54 16.48
CA HIS A 332 -17.23 -0.52 15.57
C HIS A 332 -17.92 0.84 15.81
N SER A 333 -19.24 0.84 16.09
CA SER A 333 -19.97 2.05 16.43
C SER A 333 -19.45 2.68 17.70
N SER A 334 -19.15 1.87 18.72
CA SER A 334 -18.55 2.33 19.98
C SER A 334 -17.14 2.91 19.77
N LEU A 335 -16.30 2.27 18.94
CA LEU A 335 -14.99 2.82 18.56
C LEU A 335 -15.13 4.18 17.86
N LYS A 336 -16.05 4.30 16.92
CA LYS A 336 -16.32 5.57 16.22
C LYS A 336 -16.76 6.68 17.16
N SER A 337 -17.59 6.37 18.15
CA SER A 337 -18.02 7.34 19.18
C SER A 337 -16.85 7.83 20.06
N LYS A 338 -15.84 6.99 20.26
CA LYS A 338 -14.61 7.30 20.99
C LYS A 338 -13.51 7.92 20.08
N GLY A 339 -13.82 8.20 18.79
CA GLY A 339 -12.91 8.88 17.87
C GLY A 339 -11.93 7.97 17.11
N TYR A 340 -12.18 6.68 17.03
CA TYR A 340 -11.35 5.71 16.31
C TYR A 340 -12.11 5.09 15.14
N GLU A 341 -11.40 4.88 14.02
CA GLU A 341 -11.92 4.21 12.83
C GLU A 341 -11.07 3.00 12.49
N ILE A 342 -11.69 1.83 12.40
CA ILE A 342 -11.07 0.58 11.94
C ILE A 342 -11.81 0.09 10.69
N SER A 343 -11.36 -1.00 10.07
CA SER A 343 -11.99 -1.54 8.87
C SER A 343 -12.74 -2.83 9.15
N ASN A 344 -13.90 -2.98 8.52
CA ASN A 344 -14.59 -4.26 8.43
C ASN A 344 -13.71 -5.31 7.72
N GLY A 345 -14.03 -6.59 7.82
CA GLY A 345 -13.53 -7.64 6.93
C GLY A 345 -13.75 -7.28 5.46
N TYR A 346 -13.18 -8.06 4.54
CA TYR A 346 -13.27 -7.76 3.11
C TYR A 346 -13.38 -9.04 2.27
N GLY A 347 -14.13 -8.97 1.17
CA GLY A 347 -14.37 -10.11 0.28
C GLY A 347 -15.06 -11.27 0.99
N ASP A 348 -14.67 -12.48 0.71
CA ASP A 348 -15.31 -13.71 1.20
C ASP A 348 -15.23 -13.89 2.73
N VAL A 349 -14.29 -13.20 3.39
CA VAL A 349 -14.13 -13.25 4.85
C VAL A 349 -14.70 -12.01 5.55
N LYS A 350 -15.52 -11.21 4.84
CA LYS A 350 -16.07 -9.95 5.36
C LYS A 350 -16.80 -10.14 6.68
N ASP A 351 -17.64 -11.16 6.79
CA ASP A 351 -18.48 -11.36 7.96
C ASP A 351 -17.80 -12.21 9.07
N ALA A 352 -16.69 -12.85 8.74
CA ALA A 352 -15.90 -13.66 9.67
C ALA A 352 -14.74 -12.88 10.33
N THR A 353 -14.37 -11.70 9.79
CA THR A 353 -13.17 -10.97 10.22
C THR A 353 -13.42 -9.47 10.34
N PHE A 354 -12.49 -8.78 11.00
CA PHE A 354 -12.30 -7.33 10.90
C PHE A 354 -10.81 -6.99 10.84
N ARG A 355 -10.48 -5.76 10.47
CA ARG A 355 -9.10 -5.38 10.17
C ARG A 355 -8.70 -4.09 10.87
N VAL A 356 -7.47 -4.07 11.39
CA VAL A 356 -6.82 -2.89 11.95
C VAL A 356 -5.54 -2.62 11.15
N GLY A 357 -5.48 -1.47 10.49
CA GLY A 357 -4.27 -0.98 9.85
C GLY A 357 -3.39 -0.25 10.86
N HIS A 358 -2.12 -0.60 10.91
CA HIS A 358 -1.13 0.03 11.79
C HIS A 358 0.12 0.42 11.00
N MET A 359 -0.08 0.90 9.79
CA MET A 359 0.99 1.29 8.86
C MET A 359 1.22 2.81 8.84
N GLY A 360 2.26 3.21 8.13
CA GLY A 360 2.60 4.61 7.92
C GLY A 360 3.26 5.24 9.15
N ASP A 361 2.74 6.35 9.64
CA ASP A 361 3.28 7.07 10.79
C ASP A 361 2.61 6.66 12.12
N THR A 362 1.78 5.60 12.12
CA THR A 362 1.26 4.99 13.34
C THR A 362 2.40 4.54 14.25
N THR A 363 2.25 4.74 15.56
CA THR A 363 3.27 4.42 16.55
C THR A 363 2.86 3.26 17.47
N PRO A 364 3.81 2.54 18.09
CA PRO A 364 3.48 1.53 19.09
C PRO A 364 2.65 2.08 20.27
N ALA A 365 2.89 3.33 20.68
CA ALA A 365 2.08 4.01 21.69
C ALA A 365 0.64 4.20 21.22
N GLY A 366 0.43 4.60 19.95
CA GLY A 366 -0.90 4.75 19.37
C GLY A 366 -1.66 3.43 19.26
N VAL A 367 -0.95 2.33 18.95
CA VAL A 367 -1.53 0.98 18.96
C VAL A 367 -1.96 0.56 20.38
N ARG A 368 -1.11 0.78 21.39
CA ARG A 368 -1.47 0.48 22.80
C ARG A 368 -2.67 1.30 23.29
N GLU A 369 -2.75 2.57 22.88
CA GLU A 369 -3.91 3.41 23.18
C GLU A 369 -5.20 2.87 22.54
N LEU A 370 -5.15 2.47 21.26
CA LEU A 370 -6.29 1.82 20.59
C LEU A 370 -6.71 0.54 21.34
N ILE A 371 -5.77 -0.31 21.71
CA ILE A 371 -6.03 -1.54 22.48
C ILE A 371 -6.74 -1.22 23.79
N THR A 372 -6.29 -0.23 24.55
CA THR A 372 -6.95 0.18 25.80
C THR A 372 -8.41 0.56 25.56
N VAL A 373 -8.69 1.29 24.47
CA VAL A 373 -10.07 1.67 24.12
C VAL A 373 -10.89 0.45 23.69
N MET A 374 -10.30 -0.47 22.92
CA MET A 374 -10.96 -1.71 22.51
C MET A 374 -11.29 -2.60 23.71
N ASP A 375 -10.39 -2.73 24.68
CA ASP A 375 -10.62 -3.49 25.91
C ASP A 375 -11.78 -2.92 26.72
N CYS A 376 -11.84 -1.61 26.93
CA CYS A 376 -12.97 -0.96 27.61
C CYS A 376 -14.29 -1.25 26.91
N ILE A 377 -14.34 -1.20 25.57
CA ILE A 377 -15.55 -1.50 24.80
C ILE A 377 -15.95 -2.97 24.94
N LEU A 378 -14.98 -3.90 24.85
CA LEU A 378 -15.26 -5.32 25.04
C LEU A 378 -15.80 -5.64 26.44
N GLU A 379 -15.38 -4.89 27.47
CA GLU A 379 -15.93 -5.00 28.83
C GLU A 379 -17.35 -4.43 28.91
N GLU A 380 -17.63 -3.29 28.25
CA GLU A 380 -18.96 -2.68 28.18
C GLU A 380 -19.98 -3.56 27.41
N MET A 381 -19.52 -4.47 26.55
CA MET A 381 -20.36 -5.37 25.72
C MET A 381 -20.65 -6.73 26.36
N LYS A 382 -20.03 -7.07 27.50
CA LYS A 382 -20.32 -8.30 28.26
C LYS A 382 -21.59 -8.16 29.07
#